data_c8a6a99d54a293325c8729bffdb2279c
#
_entry.id   c8a6a99d54a293325c8729bffdb2279c
#
_cell.length_a   1.000
_cell.length_b   1.000
_cell.length_c   1.000
_cell.angle_alpha   90.00
_cell.angle_beta   90.00
_cell.angle_gamma   90.00
#
_symmetry.space_group_name_H-M   'P 1'
#
loop_
_entity.id
_entity.type
_entity.pdbx_description
1 polymer ?
#
loop_
_entity_poly.entity_id
_entity_poly.type
_entity_poly.pdbx_seq_one_letter_code
_entity_poly.pdbx_strand_id
1 'polypeptide(L)'
;LYYDDNIIGTIQKIYTDKQMNELFAASLFSSKGYMYVINSEGYIILHTKHINCALKSDNYFRDVYEYGNVEAVRKMKDDIKANKSGFMENAVNGEKTFSAYTPIEQVHDWYLVTSVPTDVIAENGNIVMKIFYMVMVSLVLIFLVSICYFAWNKRRQKGVLEKIAFVDNVTGGNTYNKFLVDVQETLSNKINKQFYICLLYTSPSPRDPKT
;
A
#
# COMPACT_ATOMS: atom_id res chain seq x y z
N LEU A 1 10.36 -20.67 45.19
CA LEU A 1 9.14 -21.07 45.87
C LEU A 1 9.02 -20.28 47.15
N TYR A 2 7.89 -19.67 47.39
CA TYR A 2 7.58 -18.89 48.60
C TYR A 2 6.45 -19.59 49.36
N TYR A 3 6.55 -19.60 50.66
CA TYR A 3 5.49 -19.99 51.54
C TYR A 3 5.48 -19.01 52.72
N ASP A 4 4.36 -18.31 52.92
CA ASP A 4 4.19 -17.34 53.99
C ASP A 4 5.30 -16.25 53.99
N ASP A 5 5.58 -15.67 52.83
CA ASP A 5 6.65 -14.70 52.51
C ASP A 5 8.11 -15.20 52.76
N ASN A 6 8.29 -16.46 53.11
CA ASN A 6 9.60 -17.05 53.25
C ASN A 6 10.01 -17.86 52.03
N ILE A 7 11.26 -17.71 51.59
CA ILE A 7 11.83 -18.54 50.51
C ILE A 7 12.06 -19.94 51.03
N ILE A 8 11.28 -20.92 50.57
CA ILE A 8 11.39 -22.32 50.94
C ILE A 8 12.25 -23.15 49.99
N GLY A 9 12.55 -22.62 48.82
CA GLY A 9 13.40 -23.28 47.85
C GLY A 9 13.41 -22.59 46.50
N THR A 10 14.26 -23.06 45.60
CA THR A 10 14.39 -22.63 44.21
C THR A 10 14.13 -23.79 43.29
N ILE A 11 13.44 -23.51 42.14
CA ILE A 11 13.32 -24.45 41.02
C ILE A 11 14.32 -24.00 39.96
N GLN A 12 15.25 -24.89 39.61
CA GLN A 12 16.21 -24.66 38.53
C GLN A 12 15.88 -25.57 37.35
N LYS A 13 15.71 -25.02 36.16
CA LYS A 13 15.60 -25.77 34.92
C LYS A 13 16.87 -25.58 34.10
N ILE A 14 17.56 -26.67 33.84
CA ILE A 14 18.79 -26.67 33.04
C ILE A 14 18.44 -27.10 31.62
N TYR A 15 18.85 -26.31 30.65
CA TYR A 15 18.75 -26.66 29.24
C TYR A 15 20.13 -27.03 28.71
N THR A 16 20.20 -28.06 27.90
CA THR A 16 21.40 -28.38 27.12
C THR A 16 21.54 -27.43 25.94
N ASP A 17 22.77 -27.24 25.45
CA ASP A 17 23.04 -26.44 24.24
C ASP A 17 22.16 -26.87 23.04
N LYS A 18 21.91 -28.18 22.93
CA LYS A 18 21.03 -28.71 21.88
C LYS A 18 19.57 -28.24 22.03
N GLN A 19 19.02 -28.30 23.24
CA GLN A 19 17.65 -27.83 23.51
C GLN A 19 17.53 -26.34 23.34
N MET A 20 18.53 -25.57 23.76
CA MET A 20 18.53 -24.11 23.52
C MET A 20 18.61 -23.79 22.03
N ASN A 21 19.47 -24.45 21.28
CA ASN A 21 19.55 -24.27 19.83
C ASN A 21 18.25 -24.67 19.10
N GLU A 22 17.51 -25.67 19.58
CA GLU A 22 16.21 -26.06 19.04
C GLU A 22 15.14 -24.96 19.32
N LEU A 23 15.17 -24.36 20.51
CA LEU A 23 14.29 -23.24 20.86
C LEU A 23 14.58 -22.01 20.01
N PHE A 24 15.85 -21.72 19.71
CA PHE A 24 16.27 -20.62 18.84
C PHE A 24 16.24 -20.94 17.34
N ALA A 25 16.02 -22.21 16.96
CA ALA A 25 15.85 -22.64 15.57
C ALA A 25 14.50 -22.24 14.97
N ALA A 26 13.64 -21.52 15.73
CA ALA A 26 12.43 -20.96 15.18
C ALA A 26 12.76 -20.16 13.93
N SER A 27 12.13 -20.53 12.82
CA SER A 27 12.38 -19.94 11.51
C SER A 27 11.93 -18.47 11.48
N LEU A 28 12.86 -17.58 11.69
CA LEU A 28 12.64 -16.16 11.48
C LEU A 28 12.79 -15.85 10.00
N PHE A 29 11.81 -15.13 9.45
CA PHE A 29 11.83 -14.68 8.05
C PHE A 29 12.11 -15.81 7.06
N SER A 30 11.31 -16.88 7.10
CA SER A 30 11.45 -18.04 6.21
C SER A 30 12.82 -18.71 6.28
N SER A 31 13.37 -18.83 7.49
CA SER A 31 14.68 -19.41 7.77
C SER A 31 15.90 -18.67 7.18
N LYS A 32 15.73 -17.40 6.80
CA LYS A 32 16.82 -16.56 6.31
C LYS A 32 17.38 -15.63 7.39
N GLY A 33 16.63 -15.40 8.49
CA GLY A 33 17.10 -14.64 9.65
C GLY A 33 17.82 -15.51 10.68
N TYR A 34 18.70 -14.92 11.45
CA TYR A 34 19.46 -15.58 12.50
C TYR A 34 19.52 -14.71 13.77
N MET A 35 19.69 -15.37 14.91
CA MET A 35 19.72 -14.72 16.22
C MET A 35 21.00 -15.05 16.95
N TYR A 36 21.44 -14.08 17.76
CA TYR A 36 22.53 -14.21 18.73
C TYR A 36 22.05 -13.74 20.08
N VAL A 37 22.54 -14.38 21.14
CA VAL A 37 22.54 -13.82 22.48
C VAL A 37 23.98 -13.46 22.82
N ILE A 38 24.20 -12.18 23.11
CA ILE A 38 25.53 -11.64 23.44
C ILE A 38 25.51 -11.02 24.85
N ASN A 39 26.65 -10.93 25.48
CA ASN A 39 26.80 -10.09 26.67
C ASN A 39 27.13 -8.63 26.28
N SER A 40 27.21 -7.73 27.26
CA SER A 40 27.55 -6.31 27.05
C SER A 40 28.91 -6.08 26.40
N GLU A 41 29.85 -7.02 26.54
CA GLU A 41 31.16 -6.97 25.90
C GLU A 41 31.15 -7.52 24.48
N GLY A 42 30.00 -8.10 24.03
CA GLY A 42 29.81 -8.66 22.70
C GLY A 42 30.20 -10.13 22.56
N TYR A 43 30.55 -10.82 23.63
CA TYR A 43 30.79 -12.27 23.58
C TYR A 43 29.50 -13.02 23.32
N ILE A 44 29.57 -13.97 22.40
CA ILE A 44 28.41 -14.75 21.95
C ILE A 44 28.19 -15.88 22.97
N ILE A 45 27.02 -15.86 23.61
CA ILE A 45 26.57 -16.87 24.57
C ILE A 45 25.80 -17.97 23.84
N LEU A 46 24.93 -17.58 22.94
CA LEU A 46 24.10 -18.49 22.14
C LEU A 46 23.96 -17.94 20.71
N HIS A 47 23.85 -18.82 19.73
CA HIS A 47 23.53 -18.44 18.36
C HIS A 47 22.70 -19.52 17.66
N THR A 48 21.90 -19.14 16.70
CA THR A 48 21.23 -20.11 15.84
C THR A 48 22.24 -20.80 14.92
N LYS A 49 22.13 -22.13 14.80
CA LYS A 49 22.93 -22.90 13.82
C LYS A 49 22.33 -22.68 12.42
N HIS A 50 22.58 -21.51 11.85
CA HIS A 50 22.18 -21.21 10.49
C HIS A 50 23.40 -21.15 9.57
N ILE A 51 23.24 -21.59 8.32
CA ILE A 51 24.33 -21.64 7.33
C ILE A 51 24.91 -20.25 7.03
N ASN A 52 24.10 -19.22 7.20
CA ASN A 52 24.49 -17.81 7.02
C ASN A 52 24.99 -17.15 8.31
N CYS A 53 25.01 -17.89 9.44
CA CYS A 53 25.57 -17.43 10.70
C CYS A 53 27.11 -17.58 10.65
N ALA A 54 27.72 -16.79 9.79
CA ALA A 54 29.17 -16.92 9.52
C ALA A 54 29.99 -15.95 10.38
N LEU A 55 29.71 -15.90 11.69
CA LEU A 55 30.62 -15.25 12.61
C LEU A 55 31.88 -16.11 12.74
N LYS A 56 33.04 -15.50 12.52
CA LYS A 56 34.35 -16.15 12.55
C LYS A 56 34.96 -16.13 13.92
N SER A 57 34.45 -15.28 14.81
CA SER A 57 34.99 -15.12 16.16
C SER A 57 33.91 -15.35 17.23
N ASP A 58 34.37 -15.53 18.47
CA ASP A 58 33.48 -15.64 19.62
C ASP A 58 32.92 -14.28 20.09
N ASN A 59 33.24 -13.19 19.37
CA ASN A 59 32.82 -11.86 19.74
C ASN A 59 32.12 -11.16 18.54
N TYR A 60 30.85 -10.87 18.72
CA TYR A 60 29.99 -10.25 17.75
C TYR A 60 30.52 -8.88 17.27
N PHE A 61 30.98 -8.05 18.19
CA PHE A 61 31.48 -6.72 17.82
C PHE A 61 32.72 -6.79 16.93
N ARG A 62 33.62 -7.74 17.17
CA ARG A 62 34.83 -7.89 16.35
C ARG A 62 34.49 -8.27 14.92
N ASP A 63 33.59 -9.21 14.75
CA ASP A 63 33.19 -9.65 13.42
C ASP A 63 32.42 -8.55 12.65
N VAL A 64 31.54 -7.82 13.33
CA VAL A 64 30.80 -6.73 12.70
C VAL A 64 31.69 -5.51 12.43
N TYR A 65 32.74 -5.27 13.22
CA TYR A 65 33.75 -4.24 12.94
C TYR A 65 34.56 -4.54 11.68
N GLU A 66 34.88 -5.79 11.43
CA GLU A 66 35.68 -6.20 10.27
C GLU A 66 34.95 -5.98 8.95
N TYR A 67 33.63 -6.17 8.94
CA TYR A 67 32.81 -6.16 7.72
C TYR A 67 31.76 -5.05 7.66
N GLY A 68 31.58 -4.27 8.72
CA GLY A 68 30.42 -3.39 8.90
C GLY A 68 30.74 -1.90 9.05
N ASN A 69 29.71 -1.14 9.35
CA ASN A 69 29.76 0.28 9.62
C ASN A 69 30.23 0.53 11.06
N VAL A 70 31.46 1.04 11.22
CA VAL A 70 32.08 1.34 12.52
C VAL A 70 31.22 2.27 13.40
N GLU A 71 30.54 3.23 12.80
CA GLU A 71 29.66 4.16 13.52
C GLU A 71 28.41 3.48 14.07
N ALA A 72 27.81 2.57 13.31
CA ALA A 72 26.66 1.77 13.75
C ALA A 72 27.03 0.87 14.92
N VAL A 73 28.21 0.23 14.89
CA VAL A 73 28.70 -0.60 15.99
C VAL A 73 28.99 0.22 17.24
N ARG A 74 29.55 1.44 17.08
CA ARG A 74 29.77 2.37 18.19
C ARG A 74 28.45 2.72 18.86
N LYS A 75 27.45 3.12 18.05
CA LYS A 75 26.10 3.41 18.55
C LYS A 75 25.50 2.22 19.31
N MET A 76 25.59 1.02 18.75
CA MET A 76 25.12 -0.19 19.42
C MET A 76 25.80 -0.40 20.78
N LYS A 77 27.10 -0.20 20.88
CA LYS A 77 27.85 -0.30 22.16
C LYS A 77 27.38 0.74 23.17
N ASP A 78 27.10 1.95 22.75
CA ASP A 78 26.62 3.02 23.62
C ASP A 78 25.19 2.74 24.09
N ASP A 79 24.32 2.24 23.20
CA ASP A 79 22.96 1.82 23.54
C ASP A 79 22.97 0.64 24.54
N ILE A 80 23.84 -0.34 24.33
CA ILE A 80 24.03 -1.49 25.25
C ILE A 80 24.45 -1.00 26.61
N LYS A 81 25.44 -0.11 26.73
CA LYS A 81 25.86 0.48 28.01
C LYS A 81 24.72 1.23 28.72
N ALA A 82 23.82 1.83 27.93
CA ALA A 82 22.67 2.54 28.43
C ALA A 82 21.43 1.63 28.65
N ASN A 83 21.57 0.31 28.50
CA ASN A 83 20.50 -0.69 28.57
C ASN A 83 19.31 -0.38 27.65
N LYS A 84 19.59 0.05 26.42
CA LYS A 84 18.60 0.42 25.42
C LYS A 84 18.53 -0.58 24.28
N SER A 85 17.34 -0.69 23.70
CA SER A 85 17.12 -1.39 22.44
C SER A 85 17.44 -0.48 21.26
N GLY A 86 17.82 -1.06 20.13
CA GLY A 86 18.08 -0.33 18.93
C GLY A 86 18.17 -1.22 17.70
N PHE A 87 18.59 -0.62 16.61
CA PHE A 87 18.84 -1.33 15.36
C PHE A 87 20.03 -0.72 14.64
N MET A 88 20.64 -1.51 13.77
CA MET A 88 21.73 -1.08 12.92
C MET A 88 21.71 -1.79 11.56
N GLU A 89 22.22 -1.12 10.56
CA GLU A 89 22.60 -1.73 9.27
C GLU A 89 24.09 -2.07 9.33
N ASN A 90 24.41 -3.30 9.01
CA ASN A 90 25.78 -3.77 8.90
C ASN A 90 25.97 -4.63 7.65
N ALA A 91 27.18 -5.05 7.40
CA ALA A 91 27.49 -6.06 6.40
C ALA A 91 28.21 -7.22 7.08
N VAL A 92 27.72 -8.44 6.86
CA VAL A 92 28.36 -9.67 7.33
C VAL A 92 28.71 -10.48 6.10
N ASN A 93 29.99 -10.83 5.94
CA ASN A 93 30.52 -11.54 4.75
C ASN A 93 30.17 -10.87 3.40
N GLY A 94 30.06 -9.54 3.36
CA GLY A 94 29.70 -8.78 2.14
C GLY A 94 28.21 -8.71 1.86
N GLU A 95 27.37 -9.38 2.64
CA GLU A 95 25.92 -9.26 2.57
C GLU A 95 25.43 -8.20 3.54
N LYS A 96 24.63 -7.25 3.03
CA LYS A 96 23.99 -6.24 3.87
C LYS A 96 22.93 -6.88 4.75
N THR A 97 23.02 -6.65 6.04
CA THR A 97 22.11 -7.17 7.06
C THR A 97 21.54 -6.04 7.89
N PHE A 98 20.29 -6.21 8.29
CA PHE A 98 19.62 -5.36 9.26
C PHE A 98 19.55 -6.11 10.57
N SER A 99 20.12 -5.53 11.64
CA SER A 99 20.16 -6.15 12.96
C SER A 99 19.44 -5.28 13.98
N ALA A 100 18.55 -5.91 14.73
CA ALA A 100 17.88 -5.31 15.88
C ALA A 100 18.46 -5.93 17.16
N TYR A 101 18.63 -5.15 18.20
CA TYR A 101 19.13 -5.60 19.50
C TYR A 101 18.26 -5.09 20.64
N THR A 102 18.07 -5.93 21.65
CA THR A 102 17.26 -5.61 22.84
C THR A 102 17.82 -6.32 24.09
N PRO A 103 17.82 -5.66 25.26
CA PRO A 103 18.19 -6.31 26.50
C PRO A 103 17.19 -7.41 26.87
N ILE A 104 17.68 -8.47 27.52
CA ILE A 104 16.84 -9.54 28.06
C ILE A 104 16.56 -9.20 29.52
N GLU A 105 15.34 -8.77 29.84
CA GLU A 105 14.97 -8.27 31.17
C GLU A 105 15.22 -9.24 32.31
N GLN A 106 15.11 -10.55 32.03
CA GLN A 106 15.24 -11.60 33.04
C GLN A 106 16.69 -11.96 33.35
N VAL A 107 17.64 -11.57 32.51
CA VAL A 107 19.06 -11.90 32.65
C VAL A 107 19.88 -10.63 32.49
N HIS A 108 20.50 -10.21 33.59
CA HIS A 108 21.34 -9.04 33.56
C HIS A 108 22.50 -9.23 32.57
N ASP A 109 22.86 -8.22 31.82
CA ASP A 109 23.99 -8.18 30.89
C ASP A 109 23.82 -9.00 29.59
N TRP A 110 22.63 -9.50 29.29
CA TRP A 110 22.38 -10.24 28.05
C TRP A 110 21.51 -9.46 27.09
N TYR A 111 21.89 -9.54 25.82
CA TYR A 111 21.20 -8.87 24.70
C TYR A 111 20.85 -9.88 23.63
N LEU A 112 19.60 -9.84 23.18
CA LEU A 112 19.17 -10.57 22.02
C LEU A 112 19.45 -9.72 20.78
N VAL A 113 20.20 -10.26 19.82
CA VAL A 113 20.47 -9.66 18.53
C VAL A 113 19.83 -10.51 17.46
N THR A 114 18.94 -9.91 16.70
CA THR A 114 18.27 -10.55 15.56
C THR A 114 18.76 -9.91 14.28
N SER A 115 19.30 -10.70 13.37
CA SER A 115 19.85 -10.22 12.10
C SER A 115 19.10 -10.82 10.90
N VAL A 116 18.78 -9.98 9.93
CA VAL A 116 18.08 -10.38 8.71
C VAL A 116 18.81 -9.78 7.51
N PRO A 117 19.13 -10.56 6.47
CA PRO A 117 19.65 -10.03 5.23
C PRO A 117 18.68 -9.04 4.58
N THR A 118 19.20 -7.92 4.03
CA THR A 118 18.34 -6.86 3.47
C THR A 118 17.63 -7.28 2.20
N ASP A 119 18.17 -8.25 1.44
CA ASP A 119 17.53 -8.84 0.27
C ASP A 119 16.21 -9.53 0.62
N VAL A 120 16.15 -10.21 1.78
CA VAL A 120 14.94 -10.87 2.30
C VAL A 120 13.86 -9.85 2.65
N ILE A 121 14.26 -8.73 3.23
CA ILE A 121 13.34 -7.62 3.54
C ILE A 121 12.83 -6.99 2.24
N ALA A 122 13.72 -6.78 1.27
CA ALA A 122 13.37 -6.21 -0.03
C ALA A 122 12.47 -7.14 -0.85
N GLU A 123 12.69 -8.46 -0.83
CA GLU A 123 11.86 -9.44 -1.53
C GLU A 123 10.41 -9.39 -1.03
N ASN A 124 10.21 -9.38 0.28
CA ASN A 124 8.88 -9.25 0.88
C ASN A 124 8.25 -7.88 0.59
N GLY A 125 9.04 -6.80 0.60
CA GLY A 125 8.59 -5.47 0.21
C GLY A 125 8.11 -5.39 -1.24
N ASN A 126 8.79 -6.04 -2.16
CA ASN A 126 8.43 -6.09 -3.58
C ASN A 126 7.08 -6.78 -3.84
N ILE A 127 6.72 -7.80 -3.06
CA ILE A 127 5.43 -8.47 -3.16
C ILE A 127 4.30 -7.50 -2.77
N VAL A 128 4.46 -6.80 -1.64
CA VAL A 128 3.49 -5.81 -1.17
C VAL A 128 3.33 -4.67 -2.19
N MET A 129 4.44 -4.18 -2.75
CA MET A 129 4.41 -3.14 -3.79
C MET A 129 3.70 -3.60 -5.06
N LYS A 130 3.89 -4.84 -5.51
CA LYS A 130 3.17 -5.41 -6.67
C LYS A 130 1.66 -5.49 -6.42
N ILE A 131 1.25 -5.96 -5.24
CA ILE A 131 -0.18 -6.01 -4.87
C ILE A 131 -0.76 -4.60 -4.85
N PHE A 132 -0.09 -3.64 -4.23
CA PHE A 132 -0.50 -2.24 -4.19
C PHE A 132 -0.66 -1.66 -5.60
N TYR A 133 0.31 -1.90 -6.49
CA TYR A 133 0.24 -1.45 -7.89
C TYR A 133 -0.95 -2.07 -8.64
N MET A 134 -1.21 -3.38 -8.48
CA MET A 134 -2.36 -4.03 -9.10
C MET A 134 -3.69 -3.43 -8.63
N VAL A 135 -3.82 -3.16 -7.33
CA VAL A 135 -5.02 -2.52 -6.76
C VAL A 135 -5.21 -1.11 -7.35
N MET A 136 -4.14 -0.31 -7.42
CA MET A 136 -4.21 1.04 -8.00
C MET A 136 -4.62 1.02 -9.48
N VAL A 137 -4.06 0.12 -10.27
CA VAL A 137 -4.44 -0.04 -11.68
C VAL A 137 -5.91 -0.44 -11.83
N SER A 138 -6.40 -1.37 -10.99
CA SER A 138 -7.79 -1.80 -11.03
C SER A 138 -8.76 -0.65 -10.70
N LEU A 139 -8.43 0.19 -9.71
CA LEU A 139 -9.23 1.36 -9.35
C LEU A 139 -9.29 2.38 -10.51
N VAL A 140 -8.17 2.63 -11.17
CA VAL A 140 -8.13 3.53 -12.34
C VAL A 140 -8.99 2.99 -13.47
N LEU A 141 -8.94 1.69 -13.76
CA LEU A 141 -9.78 1.07 -14.78
C LEU A 141 -11.28 1.18 -14.47
N ILE A 142 -11.68 0.91 -13.22
CA ILE A 142 -13.08 1.06 -12.78
C ILE A 142 -13.53 2.51 -12.95
N PHE A 143 -12.68 3.48 -12.60
CA PHE A 143 -12.98 4.90 -12.78
C PHE A 143 -13.16 5.29 -14.24
N LEU A 144 -12.29 4.82 -15.13
CA LEU A 144 -12.40 5.06 -16.58
C LEU A 144 -13.68 4.46 -17.17
N VAL A 145 -14.02 3.22 -16.80
CA VAL A 145 -15.26 2.57 -17.22
C VAL A 145 -16.49 3.36 -16.74
N SER A 146 -16.45 3.85 -15.50
CA SER A 146 -17.52 4.69 -14.94
C SER A 146 -17.70 5.99 -15.72
N ILE A 147 -16.61 6.67 -16.08
CA ILE A 147 -16.66 7.89 -16.91
C ILE A 147 -17.27 7.59 -18.30
N CYS A 148 -16.81 6.53 -18.94
CA CYS A 148 -17.32 6.11 -20.25
C CYS A 148 -18.82 5.79 -20.19
N TYR A 149 -19.24 5.05 -19.15
CA TYR A 149 -20.66 4.74 -18.93
C TYR A 149 -21.50 6.02 -18.74
N PHE A 150 -21.01 6.95 -17.93
CA PHE A 150 -21.71 8.22 -17.67
C PHE A 150 -21.80 9.09 -18.94
N ALA A 151 -20.71 9.17 -19.69
CA ALA A 151 -20.70 9.90 -20.97
C ALA A 151 -21.64 9.29 -22.00
N TRP A 152 -21.70 7.96 -22.07
CA TRP A 152 -22.63 7.27 -22.98
C TRP A 152 -24.09 7.48 -22.57
N ASN A 153 -24.39 7.34 -21.28
CA ASN A 153 -25.75 7.57 -20.77
C ASN A 153 -26.21 9.02 -21.01
N LYS A 154 -25.32 9.99 -20.80
CA LYS A 154 -25.60 11.41 -21.08
C LYS A 154 -25.90 11.68 -22.58
N ARG A 155 -25.20 11.01 -23.49
CA ARG A 155 -25.47 11.09 -24.93
C ARG A 155 -26.83 10.51 -25.30
N ARG A 156 -27.23 9.38 -24.71
CA ARG A 156 -28.55 8.77 -24.92
C ARG A 156 -29.69 9.68 -24.42
N GLN A 157 -29.52 10.27 -23.24
CA GLN A 157 -30.55 11.17 -22.68
C GLN A 157 -30.75 12.43 -23.51
N LYS A 158 -29.70 13.03 -24.10
CA LYS A 158 -29.83 14.18 -24.96
C LYS A 158 -30.72 13.89 -26.17
N GLY A 159 -30.53 12.77 -26.83
CA GLY A 159 -31.36 12.41 -28.02
C GLY A 159 -32.83 12.20 -27.70
N VAL A 160 -33.19 11.73 -26.49
CA VAL A 160 -34.57 11.58 -26.04
C VAL A 160 -35.17 12.95 -25.68
N LEU A 161 -34.42 13.80 -24.98
CA LEU A 161 -34.84 15.14 -24.61
C LEU A 161 -35.07 16.02 -25.87
N GLU A 162 -34.20 15.94 -26.86
CA GLU A 162 -34.37 16.66 -28.15
C GLU A 162 -35.62 16.20 -28.86
N LYS A 163 -35.94 14.90 -28.92
CA LYS A 163 -37.18 14.41 -29.54
C LYS A 163 -38.41 14.93 -28.82
N ILE A 164 -38.43 14.93 -27.49
CA ILE A 164 -39.60 15.41 -26.72
C ILE A 164 -39.72 16.93 -26.81
N ALA A 165 -38.63 17.67 -26.85
CA ALA A 165 -38.65 19.12 -26.89
C ALA A 165 -38.98 19.69 -28.28
N PHE A 166 -38.59 18.99 -29.37
CA PHE A 166 -38.65 19.54 -30.72
C PHE A 166 -39.66 18.84 -31.65
N VAL A 167 -40.23 17.69 -31.26
CA VAL A 167 -41.26 16.99 -32.03
C VAL A 167 -42.56 16.97 -31.23
N ASP A 168 -43.64 17.43 -31.86
CA ASP A 168 -44.98 17.37 -31.29
C ASP A 168 -45.54 15.95 -31.41
N ASN A 169 -45.92 15.35 -30.29
CA ASN A 169 -46.39 13.97 -30.23
C ASN A 169 -47.77 13.74 -30.86
N VAL A 170 -48.53 14.80 -31.10
CA VAL A 170 -49.89 14.72 -31.68
C VAL A 170 -49.84 14.84 -33.18
N THR A 171 -49.08 15.84 -33.68
CA THR A 171 -49.03 16.17 -35.10
C THR A 171 -47.85 15.52 -35.82
N GLY A 172 -46.84 15.04 -35.08
CA GLY A 172 -45.57 14.55 -35.66
C GLY A 172 -44.69 15.65 -36.26
N GLY A 173 -45.10 16.90 -36.20
CA GLY A 173 -44.39 18.05 -36.73
C GLY A 173 -43.42 18.66 -35.71
N ASN A 174 -42.73 19.73 -36.15
CA ASN A 174 -41.83 20.47 -35.27
C ASN A 174 -42.62 21.33 -34.28
N THR A 175 -42.16 21.35 -33.03
CA THR A 175 -42.72 22.21 -31.97
C THR A 175 -42.36 23.69 -32.23
N TYR A 176 -43.09 24.59 -31.60
CA TYR A 176 -42.79 26.04 -31.64
C TYR A 176 -41.37 26.35 -31.16
N ASN A 177 -40.88 25.60 -30.18
CA ASN A 177 -39.52 25.75 -29.69
C ASN A 177 -38.47 25.41 -30.76
N LYS A 178 -38.70 24.37 -31.57
CA LYS A 178 -37.82 24.03 -32.71
C LYS A 178 -37.81 25.15 -33.73
N PHE A 179 -38.98 25.69 -34.05
CA PHE A 179 -39.10 26.82 -34.98
C PHE A 179 -38.30 28.04 -34.50
N LEU A 180 -38.36 28.40 -33.21
CA LEU A 180 -37.59 29.52 -32.67
C LEU A 180 -36.08 29.31 -32.80
N VAL A 181 -35.58 28.11 -32.47
CA VAL A 181 -34.15 27.78 -32.61
C VAL A 181 -33.70 27.88 -34.07
N ASP A 182 -34.46 27.29 -35.02
CA ASP A 182 -34.13 27.29 -36.43
C ASP A 182 -34.15 28.72 -37.03
N VAL A 183 -35.10 29.55 -36.60
CA VAL A 183 -35.16 30.98 -37.01
C VAL A 183 -33.96 31.74 -36.46
N GLN A 184 -33.61 31.56 -35.20
CA GLN A 184 -32.49 32.25 -34.59
C GLN A 184 -31.15 31.84 -35.23
N GLU A 185 -30.96 30.55 -35.54
CA GLU A 185 -29.80 30.06 -36.27
C GLU A 185 -29.72 30.64 -37.70
N THR A 186 -30.84 30.67 -38.39
CA THR A 186 -30.94 31.23 -39.76
C THR A 186 -30.63 32.71 -39.78
N LEU A 187 -31.15 33.48 -38.82
CA LEU A 187 -30.90 34.91 -38.70
C LEU A 187 -29.47 35.25 -38.33
N SER A 188 -28.86 34.45 -37.43
CA SER A 188 -27.47 34.66 -36.99
C SER A 188 -26.45 34.38 -38.10
N ASN A 189 -26.70 33.39 -38.94
CA ASN A 189 -25.76 32.95 -39.97
C ASN A 189 -25.80 33.79 -41.25
N LYS A 190 -26.79 34.70 -41.47
CA LYS A 190 -26.97 35.46 -42.71
C LYS A 190 -27.29 36.95 -42.45
N ILE A 191 -26.29 37.70 -42.06
CA ILE A 191 -26.40 39.10 -41.60
C ILE A 191 -26.95 40.08 -42.67
N ASN A 192 -26.97 39.74 -43.96
CA ASN A 192 -27.35 40.66 -45.06
C ASN A 192 -28.55 40.24 -45.90
N LYS A 193 -29.45 39.40 -45.42
CA LYS A 193 -30.68 39.01 -46.13
C LYS A 193 -31.89 39.41 -45.31
N GLN A 194 -32.92 39.99 -46.05
CA GLN A 194 -34.23 40.23 -45.44
C GLN A 194 -35.01 38.91 -45.40
N PHE A 195 -35.59 38.59 -44.29
CA PHE A 195 -36.43 37.41 -44.10
C PHE A 195 -37.87 37.86 -43.79
N TYR A 196 -38.84 37.17 -44.37
CA TYR A 196 -40.25 37.37 -44.10
C TYR A 196 -40.83 36.08 -43.52
N ILE A 197 -41.58 36.19 -42.43
CA ILE A 197 -42.30 35.08 -41.81
C ILE A 197 -43.78 35.28 -42.19
N CYS A 198 -44.35 34.29 -42.83
CA CYS A 198 -45.75 34.29 -43.15
C CYS A 198 -46.49 33.22 -42.32
N LEU A 199 -47.46 33.63 -41.55
CA LEU A 199 -48.37 32.73 -40.83
C LEU A 199 -49.60 32.43 -41.66
N LEU A 200 -49.73 31.21 -42.14
CA LEU A 200 -50.92 30.80 -42.90
C LEU A 200 -51.89 30.10 -41.92
N TYR A 201 -52.98 30.74 -41.68
CA TYR A 201 -54.09 30.19 -40.92
C TYR A 201 -55.16 29.66 -41.87
N THR A 202 -55.29 28.32 -41.98
CA THR A 202 -56.33 27.65 -42.77
C THR A 202 -57.42 27.21 -41.78
N SER A 203 -58.46 28.05 -41.70
CA SER A 203 -59.72 27.64 -41.09
C SER A 203 -60.66 27.18 -42.24
N PRO A 204 -61.38 26.08 -42.05
CA PRO A 204 -62.42 25.73 -43.04
C PRO A 204 -63.38 26.88 -43.15
N SER A 205 -63.53 27.35 -44.36
CA SER A 205 -64.48 28.45 -44.69
C SER A 205 -65.91 27.98 -44.36
N PRO A 206 -66.72 28.83 -43.73
CA PRO A 206 -68.15 28.47 -43.50
C PRO A 206 -68.93 28.17 -44.81
N ARG A 207 -68.28 28.38 -45.95
CA ARG A 207 -68.86 28.12 -47.26
C ARG A 207 -68.45 26.80 -47.90
N ASP A 208 -67.50 26.05 -47.24
CA ASP A 208 -67.13 24.75 -47.76
C ASP A 208 -68.31 23.78 -47.53
N PRO A 209 -68.81 23.14 -48.56
CA PRO A 209 -69.92 22.18 -48.38
C PRO A 209 -69.42 21.03 -47.54
N LYS A 210 -70.17 20.71 -46.50
CA LYS A 210 -69.93 19.48 -45.73
C LYS A 210 -70.13 18.29 -46.66
N THR A 211 -69.08 17.67 -47.11
CA THR A 211 -69.13 16.31 -47.66
C THR A 211 -69.26 15.27 -46.59
#